data_ae5971268d6a6c872e439d5314696700
#
_entry.id   ae5971268d6a6c872e439d5314696700
#
_cell.length_a   1.000
_cell.length_b   1.000
_cell.length_c   1.000
_cell.angle_alpha   90.00
_cell.angle_beta   90.00
_cell.angle_gamma   90.00
#
_symmetry.space_group_name_H-M   'P 1'
#
loop_
_entity.id
_entity.type
_entity.pdbx_description
1 polymer ?
#
loop_
_entity_poly.entity_id
_entity_poly.type
_entity_poly.pdbx_seq_one_letter_code
_entity_poly.pdbx_strand_id
1 'polypeptide(L)'
;MDENMALTPYDTREILFYKTDNGDVKVEILLYQENLWLTQAKMAELFEVQKAAISKHLKNIFASGELMEDSVVSVLETTAADGKNYPTRYYNLDAIIAVGYRVNSKKATMFRIWANRILKEYIIKGYVMDDERLKEPQNFFGKDYFEEQLERIRDIRASERRFYQKITDIYSQCSADYDVDSPVTKEFFATVQNKLHYAITKHTAAEIIYDRADSTKPNMGLTTWKNAPSGRIRKSDVVIAKNYLDETEMGNLNEIVTMYLDYAERQARRGNIMYMQDWVARLDAFLQFNEEEVLHHKGKVTAAIAKAFAGSEFEKYRVIQDRQYQSDFDRLVASTEKKD
;
A
#
# COMPACT_ATOMS: atom_id res chain seq x y z
N MET A 1 24.21 28.48 1.47
CA MET A 1 25.20 28.03 0.49
C MET A 1 24.52 26.87 -0.23
N ASP A 2 23.90 27.22 -1.33
CA ASP A 2 23.18 26.26 -2.17
C ASP A 2 24.20 25.47 -2.95
N GLU A 3 24.45 24.23 -2.55
CA GLU A 3 25.10 23.27 -3.41
C GLU A 3 24.11 22.88 -4.49
N ASN A 4 24.29 23.51 -5.61
CA ASN A 4 23.72 23.18 -6.91
C ASN A 4 24.17 21.75 -7.26
N MET A 5 23.45 20.76 -6.77
CA MET A 5 23.64 19.37 -7.15
C MET A 5 23.14 19.25 -8.59
N ALA A 6 24.05 19.50 -9.53
CA ALA A 6 23.82 19.25 -10.95
C ALA A 6 23.43 17.78 -11.07
N LEU A 7 22.16 17.52 -11.26
CA LEU A 7 21.63 16.22 -11.64
C LEU A 7 22.39 15.80 -12.90
N THR A 8 23.29 14.83 -12.79
CA THR A 8 23.79 14.09 -13.94
C THR A 8 22.58 13.44 -14.58
N PRO A 9 22.23 13.82 -15.80
CA PRO A 9 20.83 13.77 -16.20
C PRO A 9 20.26 12.37 -16.44
N TYR A 10 21.07 11.32 -16.65
CA TYR A 10 20.51 10.04 -17.13
C TYR A 10 21.35 8.86 -16.66
N ASP A 11 20.75 8.01 -15.85
CA ASP A 11 21.35 6.73 -15.50
C ASP A 11 20.87 5.68 -16.52
N THR A 12 21.74 5.35 -17.46
CA THR A 12 21.49 4.30 -18.45
C THR A 12 22.04 3.00 -17.93
N ARG A 13 21.19 2.00 -17.73
CA ARG A 13 21.58 0.68 -17.22
C ARG A 13 21.03 -0.44 -18.08
N GLU A 14 21.80 -1.52 -18.19
CA GLU A 14 21.26 -2.78 -18.68
C GLU A 14 20.49 -3.47 -17.57
N ILE A 15 19.21 -3.71 -17.78
CA ILE A 15 18.38 -4.44 -16.84
C ILE A 15 17.85 -5.75 -17.43
N LEU A 16 17.56 -6.68 -16.54
CA LEU A 16 16.73 -7.84 -16.86
C LEU A 16 15.27 -7.37 -16.98
N PHE A 17 14.77 -7.27 -18.22
CA PHE A 17 13.43 -6.81 -18.49
C PHE A 17 12.39 -7.89 -18.16
N TYR A 18 12.62 -9.14 -18.61
CA TYR A 18 11.82 -10.31 -18.24
C TYR A 18 12.59 -11.61 -18.46
N LYS A 19 12.17 -12.65 -17.73
CA LYS A 19 12.74 -14.02 -17.84
C LYS A 19 11.82 -14.90 -18.70
N THR A 20 12.44 -15.75 -19.52
CA THR A 20 11.74 -16.77 -20.29
C THR A 20 12.41 -18.13 -20.09
N ASP A 21 11.74 -19.21 -20.45
CA ASP A 21 12.32 -20.55 -20.42
C ASP A 21 13.53 -20.71 -21.35
N ASN A 22 13.67 -19.79 -22.34
CA ASN A 22 14.77 -19.78 -23.30
C ASN A 22 15.89 -18.78 -22.95
N GLY A 23 15.85 -18.17 -21.79
CA GLY A 23 16.85 -17.26 -21.30
C GLY A 23 16.32 -15.89 -20.87
N ASP A 24 17.22 -15.10 -20.34
CA ASP A 24 16.98 -13.76 -19.84
C ASP A 24 16.94 -12.75 -20.97
N VAL A 25 15.92 -11.88 -20.98
CA VAL A 25 15.84 -10.76 -21.91
C VAL A 25 16.30 -9.51 -21.18
N LYS A 26 17.50 -9.05 -21.55
CA LYS A 26 18.09 -7.82 -21.03
C LYS A 26 17.92 -6.71 -22.05
N VAL A 27 17.77 -5.49 -21.57
CA VAL A 27 17.69 -4.29 -22.39
C VAL A 27 18.36 -3.13 -21.66
N GLU A 28 19.06 -2.31 -22.41
CA GLU A 28 19.59 -1.04 -21.93
C GLU A 28 18.47 -0.02 -21.89
N ILE A 29 18.17 0.46 -20.70
CA ILE A 29 17.09 1.41 -20.44
C ILE A 29 17.61 2.69 -19.84
N LEU A 30 16.83 3.75 -19.98
CA LEU A 30 17.00 4.98 -19.25
C LEU A 30 16.10 4.96 -18.02
N LEU A 31 16.66 5.21 -16.83
CA LEU A 31 15.93 5.39 -15.56
C LEU A 31 15.71 6.90 -15.35
N TYR A 32 14.47 7.34 -15.36
CA TYR A 32 14.10 8.74 -15.16
C TYR A 32 12.73 8.85 -14.50
N GLN A 33 12.59 9.69 -13.47
CA GLN A 33 11.35 9.93 -12.72
C GLN A 33 10.63 8.63 -12.27
N GLU A 34 11.40 7.71 -11.65
CA GLU A 34 10.90 6.42 -11.18
C GLU A 34 10.20 5.57 -12.27
N ASN A 35 10.58 5.77 -13.53
CA ASN A 35 10.05 5.04 -14.67
C ASN A 35 11.18 4.54 -15.60
N LEU A 36 10.83 3.59 -16.45
CA LEU A 36 11.70 2.99 -17.44
C LEU A 36 11.39 3.62 -18.80
N TRP A 37 12.44 4.03 -19.52
CA TRP A 37 12.28 4.74 -20.77
C TRP A 37 13.13 4.11 -21.88
N LEU A 38 12.53 3.90 -23.05
CA LEU A 38 13.20 3.39 -24.24
C LEU A 38 12.97 4.31 -25.44
N THR A 39 13.96 4.36 -26.33
CA THR A 39 13.75 4.94 -27.66
C THR A 39 13.02 3.95 -28.58
N GLN A 40 12.47 4.41 -29.70
CA GLN A 40 11.91 3.52 -30.72
C GLN A 40 12.92 2.50 -31.26
N ALA A 41 14.20 2.88 -31.35
CA ALA A 41 15.26 1.98 -31.77
C ALA A 41 15.47 0.84 -30.76
N LYS A 42 15.51 1.16 -29.46
CA LYS A 42 15.66 0.15 -28.40
C LYS A 42 14.42 -0.74 -28.27
N MET A 43 13.22 -0.20 -28.48
CA MET A 43 12.01 -1.04 -28.57
C MET A 43 12.03 -1.99 -29.78
N ALA A 44 12.56 -1.53 -30.92
CA ALA A 44 12.71 -2.35 -32.11
C ALA A 44 13.69 -3.51 -31.88
N GLU A 45 14.79 -3.25 -31.16
CA GLU A 45 15.76 -4.26 -30.72
C GLU A 45 15.12 -5.24 -29.74
N LEU A 46 14.43 -4.75 -28.69
CA LEU A 46 13.76 -5.54 -27.67
C LEU A 46 12.77 -6.54 -28.29
N PHE A 47 11.97 -6.11 -29.25
CA PHE A 47 10.93 -6.92 -29.88
C PHE A 47 11.35 -7.57 -31.21
N GLU A 48 12.62 -7.42 -31.63
CA GLU A 48 13.15 -7.96 -32.89
C GLU A 48 12.29 -7.58 -34.11
N VAL A 49 12.02 -6.27 -34.28
CA VAL A 49 11.26 -5.73 -35.40
C VAL A 49 11.93 -4.47 -35.97
N GLN A 50 11.46 -4.01 -37.13
CA GLN A 50 11.95 -2.75 -37.69
C GLN A 50 11.39 -1.54 -36.92
N LYS A 51 12.21 -0.48 -36.76
CA LYS A 51 11.79 0.79 -36.12
C LYS A 51 10.51 1.36 -36.72
N ALA A 52 10.30 1.20 -38.06
CA ALA A 52 9.08 1.63 -38.72
C ALA A 52 7.82 0.95 -38.21
N ALA A 53 7.91 -0.33 -37.80
CA ALA A 53 6.79 -1.06 -37.18
C ALA A 53 6.45 -0.47 -35.80
N ILE A 54 7.46 -0.17 -34.98
CA ILE A 54 7.28 0.49 -33.67
C ILE A 54 6.60 1.85 -33.89
N SER A 55 7.09 2.68 -34.80
CA SER A 55 6.51 4.00 -35.11
C SER A 55 5.03 3.89 -35.53
N LYS A 56 4.68 2.90 -36.34
CA LYS A 56 3.30 2.66 -36.78
C LYS A 56 2.40 2.27 -35.59
N HIS A 57 2.88 1.38 -34.71
CA HIS A 57 2.11 0.96 -33.52
C HIS A 57 1.90 2.13 -32.55
N LEU A 58 2.91 2.93 -32.25
CA LEU A 58 2.80 4.12 -31.41
C LEU A 58 1.78 5.12 -31.99
N LYS A 59 1.86 5.40 -33.28
CA LYS A 59 0.88 6.27 -33.95
C LYS A 59 -0.55 5.77 -33.78
N ASN A 60 -0.77 4.47 -33.92
CA ASN A 60 -2.11 3.87 -33.75
C ASN A 60 -2.58 3.91 -32.30
N ILE A 61 -1.68 3.72 -31.30
CA ILE A 61 -1.98 3.81 -29.87
C ILE A 61 -2.46 5.23 -29.53
N PHE A 62 -1.74 6.24 -29.99
CA PHE A 62 -2.13 7.64 -29.75
C PHE A 62 -3.42 8.02 -30.50
N ALA A 63 -3.56 7.60 -31.74
CA ALA A 63 -4.76 7.88 -32.55
C ALA A 63 -6.02 7.21 -31.99
N SER A 64 -5.90 6.06 -31.33
CA SER A 64 -7.02 5.38 -30.68
C SER A 64 -7.38 5.95 -29.31
N GLY A 65 -6.58 6.85 -28.75
CA GLY A 65 -6.76 7.39 -27.40
C GLY A 65 -6.42 6.39 -26.29
N GLU A 66 -5.76 5.26 -26.61
CA GLU A 66 -5.33 4.29 -25.59
C GLU A 66 -4.31 4.91 -24.62
N LEU A 67 -3.38 5.70 -25.14
CA LEU A 67 -2.44 6.49 -24.37
C LEU A 67 -2.40 7.92 -24.90
N MET A 68 -2.25 8.88 -23.98
CA MET A 68 -2.03 10.28 -24.35
C MET A 68 -0.52 10.48 -24.58
N GLU A 69 -0.14 11.03 -25.74
CA GLU A 69 1.26 11.19 -26.11
C GLU A 69 2.06 11.97 -25.07
N ASP A 70 1.49 13.06 -24.56
CA ASP A 70 2.14 13.95 -23.58
C ASP A 70 2.42 13.26 -22.22
N SER A 71 1.70 12.19 -21.89
CA SER A 71 1.89 11.45 -20.63
C SER A 71 2.94 10.35 -20.72
N VAL A 72 3.30 9.92 -21.93
CA VAL A 72 4.16 8.74 -22.14
C VAL A 72 5.41 9.01 -22.97
N VAL A 73 5.59 10.24 -23.47
CA VAL A 73 6.73 10.65 -24.28
C VAL A 73 7.50 11.77 -23.59
N SER A 74 8.81 11.62 -23.50
CA SER A 74 9.73 12.67 -23.07
C SER A 74 10.78 12.92 -24.15
N VAL A 75 11.15 14.19 -24.35
CA VAL A 75 12.22 14.56 -25.27
C VAL A 75 13.44 14.96 -24.46
N LEU A 76 14.49 14.16 -24.56
CA LEU A 76 15.74 14.37 -23.84
C LEU A 76 16.88 14.59 -24.82
N GLU A 77 17.83 15.46 -24.47
CA GLU A 77 19.03 15.63 -25.25
C GLU A 77 19.99 14.46 -25.04
N THR A 78 20.38 13.80 -26.11
CA THR A 78 21.34 12.72 -26.10
C THR A 78 22.56 13.06 -26.93
N THR A 79 23.73 12.79 -26.39
CA THR A 79 24.99 12.98 -27.10
C THR A 79 25.22 11.82 -28.08
N ALA A 80 25.31 12.11 -29.36
CA ALA A 80 25.60 11.11 -30.39
C ALA A 80 27.11 10.83 -30.49
N ALA A 81 27.48 9.82 -31.29
CA ALA A 81 28.86 9.40 -31.47
C ALA A 81 29.76 10.53 -32.13
N ASP A 82 29.14 11.52 -32.74
CA ASP A 82 29.81 12.71 -33.29
C ASP A 82 30.06 13.81 -32.23
N GLY A 83 29.71 13.56 -30.95
CA GLY A 83 29.86 14.51 -29.84
C GLY A 83 28.79 15.61 -29.78
N LYS A 84 27.79 15.58 -30.66
CA LYS A 84 26.71 16.58 -30.69
C LYS A 84 25.49 16.08 -29.95
N ASN A 85 24.75 17.02 -29.35
CA ASN A 85 23.49 16.72 -28.65
C ASN A 85 22.31 16.79 -29.65
N TYR A 86 21.48 15.77 -29.59
CA TYR A 86 20.26 15.67 -30.40
C TYR A 86 19.04 15.43 -29.51
N PRO A 87 17.92 16.13 -29.79
CA PRO A 87 16.66 15.85 -29.10
C PRO A 87 16.16 14.46 -29.47
N THR A 88 16.13 13.56 -28.52
CA THR A 88 15.72 12.16 -28.70
C THR A 88 14.44 11.88 -27.94
N ARG A 89 13.47 11.28 -28.64
CA ARG A 89 12.18 10.90 -28.01
C ARG A 89 12.33 9.57 -27.28
N TYR A 90 11.98 9.59 -26.02
CA TYR A 90 11.88 8.42 -25.15
C TYR A 90 10.42 8.14 -24.81
N TYR A 91 10.11 6.88 -24.63
CA TYR A 91 8.78 6.35 -24.36
C TYR A 91 8.83 5.57 -23.04
N ASN A 92 7.90 5.84 -22.14
CA ASN A 92 7.86 5.22 -20.83
C ASN A 92 7.38 3.75 -20.88
N LEU A 93 7.34 3.08 -19.70
CA LEU A 93 6.97 1.68 -19.59
C LEU A 93 5.56 1.40 -20.13
N ASP A 94 4.58 2.31 -19.97
CA ASP A 94 3.24 2.13 -20.49
C ASP A 94 3.21 2.00 -22.00
N ALA A 95 3.96 2.87 -22.71
CA ALA A 95 4.10 2.82 -24.16
C ALA A 95 4.83 1.54 -24.61
N ILE A 96 5.86 1.10 -23.86
CA ILE A 96 6.60 -0.13 -24.16
C ILE A 96 5.67 -1.35 -24.04
N ILE A 97 4.86 -1.41 -23.00
CA ILE A 97 3.88 -2.49 -22.79
C ILE A 97 2.83 -2.50 -23.91
N ALA A 98 2.23 -1.34 -24.22
CA ALA A 98 1.22 -1.22 -25.25
C ALA A 98 1.73 -1.66 -26.63
N VAL A 99 2.97 -1.29 -26.97
CA VAL A 99 3.65 -1.74 -28.19
C VAL A 99 3.89 -3.25 -28.18
N GLY A 100 4.36 -3.82 -27.04
CA GLY A 100 4.63 -5.25 -26.89
C GLY A 100 3.42 -6.14 -27.11
N TYR A 101 2.23 -5.65 -26.75
CA TYR A 101 0.96 -6.36 -27.01
C TYR A 101 0.55 -6.30 -28.50
N ARG A 102 0.99 -5.32 -29.26
CA ARG A 102 0.57 -5.10 -30.67
C ARG A 102 1.55 -5.65 -31.69
N VAL A 103 2.83 -5.72 -31.35
CA VAL A 103 3.88 -6.22 -32.26
C VAL A 103 3.74 -7.71 -32.51
N ASN A 104 3.90 -8.11 -33.79
CA ASN A 104 3.90 -9.53 -34.17
C ASN A 104 5.33 -10.03 -34.42
N SER A 105 5.94 -10.55 -33.36
CA SER A 105 7.27 -11.20 -33.43
C SER A 105 7.36 -12.30 -32.38
N LYS A 106 8.39 -13.16 -32.50
CA LYS A 106 8.65 -14.22 -31.52
C LYS A 106 8.96 -13.62 -30.14
N LYS A 107 9.77 -12.56 -30.07
CA LYS A 107 10.10 -11.87 -28.82
C LYS A 107 8.87 -11.22 -28.17
N ALA A 108 8.04 -10.56 -28.97
CA ALA A 108 6.79 -9.96 -28.45
C ALA A 108 5.81 -11.04 -27.97
N THR A 109 5.79 -12.21 -28.61
CA THR A 109 4.98 -13.35 -28.12
C THR A 109 5.49 -13.84 -26.76
N MET A 110 6.80 -13.99 -26.58
CA MET A 110 7.39 -14.36 -25.28
C MET A 110 7.13 -13.31 -24.20
N PHE A 111 7.22 -12.04 -24.55
CA PHE A 111 6.84 -10.94 -23.65
C PHE A 111 5.37 -11.06 -23.19
N ARG A 112 4.44 -11.30 -24.11
CA ARG A 112 3.02 -11.46 -23.75
C ARG A 112 2.77 -12.70 -22.87
N ILE A 113 3.44 -13.80 -23.11
CA ILE A 113 3.37 -15.02 -22.26
C ILE A 113 3.83 -14.69 -20.85
N TRP A 114 4.95 -14.00 -20.70
CA TRP A 114 5.45 -13.54 -19.40
C TRP A 114 4.48 -12.57 -18.72
N ALA A 115 4.03 -11.53 -19.41
CA ALA A 115 3.12 -10.53 -18.86
C ALA A 115 1.78 -11.15 -18.42
N ASN A 116 1.21 -12.06 -19.23
CA ASN A 116 0.00 -12.76 -18.88
C ASN A 116 0.16 -13.69 -17.66
N ARG A 117 1.36 -14.29 -17.46
CA ARG A 117 1.66 -15.06 -16.26
C ARG A 117 1.60 -14.17 -15.01
N ILE A 118 2.21 -12.99 -15.06
CA ILE A 118 2.20 -12.00 -13.98
C ILE A 118 0.76 -11.54 -13.68
N LEU A 119 0.01 -11.15 -14.70
CA LEU A 119 -1.39 -10.73 -14.55
C LEU A 119 -2.27 -11.84 -13.97
N LYS A 120 -2.11 -13.07 -14.46
CA LYS A 120 -2.85 -14.22 -13.95
C LYS A 120 -2.54 -14.49 -12.48
N GLU A 121 -1.28 -14.42 -12.09
CA GLU A 121 -0.87 -14.59 -10.71
C GLU A 121 -1.48 -13.50 -9.81
N TYR A 122 -1.40 -12.24 -10.22
CA TYR A 122 -2.02 -11.13 -9.51
C TYR A 122 -3.54 -11.27 -9.37
N ILE A 123 -4.24 -11.62 -10.44
CA ILE A 123 -5.71 -11.80 -10.42
C ILE A 123 -6.13 -12.93 -9.47
N ILE A 124 -5.37 -14.03 -9.44
CA ILE A 124 -5.71 -15.19 -8.61
C ILE A 124 -5.31 -14.98 -7.14
N LYS A 125 -4.10 -14.47 -6.89
CA LYS A 125 -3.51 -14.38 -5.55
C LYS A 125 -3.70 -13.00 -4.90
N GLY A 126 -3.88 -11.94 -5.69
CA GLY A 126 -3.91 -10.55 -5.23
C GLY A 126 -2.54 -9.90 -5.06
N TYR A 127 -1.44 -10.62 -5.39
CA TYR A 127 -0.06 -10.10 -5.35
C TYR A 127 0.83 -10.87 -6.32
N VAL A 128 1.97 -10.26 -6.66
CA VAL A 128 3.11 -10.86 -7.37
C VAL A 128 4.37 -10.41 -6.65
N MET A 129 5.32 -11.32 -6.43
CA MET A 129 6.61 -11.02 -5.80
C MET A 129 7.75 -11.56 -6.64
N ASP A 130 8.83 -10.80 -6.73
CA ASP A 130 10.12 -11.22 -7.24
C ASP A 130 11.07 -11.34 -6.04
N ASP A 131 11.12 -12.55 -5.45
CA ASP A 131 11.88 -12.82 -4.23
C ASP A 131 13.37 -12.54 -4.39
N GLU A 132 13.94 -12.82 -5.56
CA GLU A 132 15.37 -12.57 -5.81
C GLU A 132 15.66 -11.07 -5.82
N ARG A 133 14.80 -10.29 -6.45
CA ARG A 133 14.94 -8.85 -6.52
C ARG A 133 14.70 -8.16 -5.18
N LEU A 134 13.80 -8.69 -4.35
CA LEU A 134 13.53 -8.15 -3.01
C LEU A 134 14.64 -8.47 -2.00
N LYS A 135 15.48 -9.48 -2.24
CA LYS A 135 16.66 -9.79 -1.42
C LYS A 135 17.85 -8.84 -1.71
N GLU A 136 17.83 -8.13 -2.82
CA GLU A 136 18.87 -7.18 -3.18
C GLU A 136 18.57 -5.81 -2.55
N PRO A 137 19.44 -5.30 -1.64
CA PRO A 137 19.19 -4.04 -0.95
C PRO A 137 19.27 -2.80 -1.84
N GLN A 138 19.83 -2.95 -3.04
CA GLN A 138 19.91 -1.88 -4.05
C GLN A 138 19.07 -2.26 -5.27
N ASN A 139 17.96 -1.57 -5.44
CA ASN A 139 17.14 -1.65 -6.65
C ASN A 139 17.47 -0.53 -7.64
N PHE A 140 16.74 -0.53 -8.78
CA PHE A 140 16.95 0.44 -9.85
C PHE A 140 16.86 1.91 -9.43
N PHE A 141 16.09 2.22 -8.39
CA PHE A 141 15.79 3.57 -7.93
C PHE A 141 16.39 3.92 -6.57
N GLY A 142 17.23 3.04 -5.99
CA GLY A 142 17.84 3.24 -4.69
C GLY A 142 16.86 3.17 -3.51
N LYS A 143 15.66 2.61 -3.71
CA LYS A 143 14.64 2.43 -2.68
C LYS A 143 14.62 0.99 -2.19
N ASP A 144 14.44 0.80 -0.89
CA ASP A 144 14.22 -0.53 -0.30
C ASP A 144 12.74 -0.92 -0.39
N TYR A 145 12.37 -1.60 -1.48
CA TYR A 145 11.00 -2.09 -1.66
C TYR A 145 10.66 -3.29 -0.76
N PHE A 146 11.65 -3.94 -0.16
CA PHE A 146 11.39 -4.98 0.83
C PHE A 146 10.75 -4.40 2.08
N GLU A 147 11.26 -3.26 2.58
CA GLU A 147 10.67 -2.59 3.74
C GLU A 147 9.24 -2.11 3.45
N GLU A 148 9.01 -1.50 2.28
CA GLU A 148 7.65 -1.13 1.84
C GLU A 148 6.70 -2.35 1.83
N GLN A 149 7.15 -3.49 1.32
CA GLN A 149 6.34 -4.71 1.29
C GLN A 149 6.10 -5.27 2.69
N LEU A 150 7.10 -5.18 3.58
CA LEU A 150 6.99 -5.61 4.97
C LEU A 150 5.95 -4.78 5.73
N GLU A 151 5.96 -3.48 5.55
CA GLU A 151 4.95 -2.58 6.14
C GLU A 151 3.53 -2.91 5.64
N ARG A 152 3.35 -3.16 4.37
CA ARG A 152 2.06 -3.59 3.81
C ARG A 152 1.57 -4.91 4.42
N ILE A 153 2.48 -5.88 4.60
CA ILE A 153 2.14 -7.17 5.24
C ILE A 153 1.74 -6.94 6.71
N ARG A 154 2.48 -6.11 7.43
CA ARG A 154 2.17 -5.73 8.83
C ARG A 154 0.78 -5.09 8.92
N ASP A 155 0.46 -4.15 8.04
CA ASP A 155 -0.85 -3.50 8.02
C ASP A 155 -1.99 -4.49 7.72
N ILE A 156 -1.82 -5.38 6.74
CA ILE A 156 -2.80 -6.43 6.43
C ILE A 156 -3.02 -7.36 7.63
N ARG A 157 -1.96 -7.80 8.30
CA ARG A 157 -2.04 -8.68 9.48
C ARG A 157 -2.67 -7.99 10.69
N ALA A 158 -2.37 -6.72 10.90
CA ALA A 158 -2.88 -5.91 12.00
C ALA A 158 -4.28 -5.35 11.72
N SER A 159 -4.85 -5.54 10.51
CA SER A 159 -6.24 -5.15 10.27
C SER A 159 -7.18 -5.89 11.22
N GLU A 160 -8.18 -5.18 11.79
CA GLU A 160 -9.06 -5.74 12.83
C GLU A 160 -9.59 -7.11 12.46
N ARG A 161 -10.15 -7.26 11.26
CA ARG A 161 -10.73 -8.53 10.81
C ARG A 161 -9.72 -9.66 10.79
N ARG A 162 -8.51 -9.43 10.25
CA ARG A 162 -7.46 -10.46 10.16
C ARG A 162 -6.88 -10.80 11.52
N PHE A 163 -6.67 -9.80 12.35
CA PHE A 163 -6.23 -9.99 13.73
C PHE A 163 -7.20 -10.85 14.50
N TYR A 164 -8.50 -10.52 14.52
CA TYR A 164 -9.50 -11.30 15.24
C TYR A 164 -9.66 -12.71 14.69
N GLN A 165 -9.66 -12.90 13.37
CA GLN A 165 -9.70 -14.24 12.79
C GLN A 165 -8.52 -15.07 13.26
N LYS A 166 -7.30 -14.53 13.18
CA LYS A 166 -6.10 -15.28 13.53
C LYS A 166 -5.99 -15.59 15.01
N ILE A 167 -6.30 -14.63 15.86
CA ILE A 167 -6.34 -14.82 17.32
C ILE A 167 -7.40 -15.87 17.71
N THR A 168 -8.57 -15.81 17.08
CA THR A 168 -9.65 -16.79 17.30
C THR A 168 -9.21 -18.20 16.91
N ASP A 169 -8.57 -18.35 15.75
CA ASP A 169 -8.02 -19.63 15.29
C ASP A 169 -6.97 -20.19 16.26
N ILE A 170 -6.06 -19.32 16.75
CA ILE A 170 -5.04 -19.72 17.73
C ILE A 170 -5.69 -20.21 19.03
N TYR A 171 -6.64 -19.45 19.55
CA TYR A 171 -7.27 -19.79 20.84
C TYR A 171 -8.16 -21.02 20.75
N SER A 172 -8.87 -21.22 19.64
CA SER A 172 -9.65 -22.45 19.41
C SER A 172 -8.77 -23.71 19.36
N GLN A 173 -7.51 -23.56 18.94
CA GLN A 173 -6.58 -24.68 18.85
C GLN A 173 -5.90 -25.04 20.18
N CYS A 174 -5.70 -24.09 21.08
CA CYS A 174 -4.87 -24.29 22.27
C CYS A 174 -5.46 -23.81 23.59
N SER A 175 -6.66 -23.20 23.62
CA SER A 175 -7.30 -22.76 24.87
C SER A 175 -8.40 -23.71 25.28
N ALA A 176 -8.26 -24.26 26.49
CA ALA A 176 -9.17 -25.29 27.01
C ALA A 176 -10.58 -24.77 27.36
N ASP A 177 -10.66 -23.46 27.64
CA ASP A 177 -11.89 -22.76 28.05
C ASP A 177 -12.38 -21.77 26.96
N TYR A 178 -11.88 -21.91 25.74
CA TYR A 178 -12.31 -21.04 24.64
C TYR A 178 -13.72 -21.39 24.19
N ASP A 179 -14.61 -20.40 24.31
CA ASP A 179 -15.96 -20.39 23.74
C ASP A 179 -16.25 -19.03 23.13
N VAL A 180 -16.49 -18.99 21.82
CA VAL A 180 -16.69 -17.76 21.04
C VAL A 180 -17.86 -16.90 21.53
N ASP A 181 -18.89 -17.51 22.08
CA ASP A 181 -20.11 -16.86 22.60
C ASP A 181 -20.01 -16.43 24.06
N SER A 182 -19.02 -16.94 24.77
CA SER A 182 -18.78 -16.64 26.16
C SER A 182 -18.53 -15.14 26.42
N PRO A 183 -19.14 -14.58 27.50
CA PRO A 183 -18.82 -13.23 27.97
C PRO A 183 -17.31 -13.04 28.26
N VAL A 184 -16.67 -14.09 28.80
CA VAL A 184 -15.23 -14.08 29.10
C VAL A 184 -14.39 -13.88 27.87
N THR A 185 -14.71 -14.56 26.77
CA THR A 185 -14.02 -14.41 25.48
C THR A 185 -14.21 -13.01 24.91
N LYS A 186 -15.41 -12.45 24.97
CA LYS A 186 -15.69 -11.07 24.51
C LYS A 186 -14.94 -10.02 25.33
N GLU A 187 -14.91 -10.17 26.65
CA GLU A 187 -14.15 -9.28 27.56
C GLU A 187 -12.63 -9.40 27.29
N PHE A 188 -12.17 -10.61 27.03
CA PHE A 188 -10.77 -10.84 26.68
C PHE A 188 -10.36 -10.09 25.41
N PHE A 189 -11.12 -10.18 24.33
CA PHE A 189 -10.79 -9.45 23.09
C PHE A 189 -10.77 -7.94 23.30
N ALA A 190 -11.73 -7.39 24.05
CA ALA A 190 -11.73 -5.96 24.39
C ALA A 190 -10.49 -5.58 25.23
N THR A 191 -10.07 -6.46 26.15
CA THR A 191 -8.88 -6.28 26.98
C THR A 191 -7.60 -6.27 26.11
N VAL A 192 -7.45 -7.24 25.21
CA VAL A 192 -6.30 -7.31 24.29
C VAL A 192 -6.22 -6.05 23.43
N GLN A 193 -7.33 -5.65 22.84
CA GLN A 193 -7.38 -4.45 22.02
C GLN A 193 -6.97 -3.19 22.82
N ASN A 194 -7.53 -3.01 24.00
CA ASN A 194 -7.21 -1.87 24.84
C ASN A 194 -5.75 -1.86 25.30
N LYS A 195 -5.19 -3.02 25.66
CA LYS A 195 -3.77 -3.12 26.06
C LYS A 195 -2.82 -2.77 24.91
N LEU A 196 -3.11 -3.24 23.69
CA LEU A 196 -2.30 -2.92 22.51
C LEU A 196 -2.40 -1.43 22.15
N HIS A 197 -3.58 -0.82 22.18
CA HIS A 197 -3.70 0.63 21.98
C HIS A 197 -2.98 1.43 23.05
N TYR A 198 -3.15 1.03 24.31
CA TYR A 198 -2.54 1.73 25.44
C TYR A 198 -1.01 1.65 25.42
N ALA A 199 -0.45 0.52 25.05
CA ALA A 199 1.00 0.36 24.89
C ALA A 199 1.58 1.47 23.99
N ILE A 200 0.93 1.75 22.87
CA ILE A 200 1.43 2.71 21.87
C ILE A 200 1.02 4.16 22.20
N THR A 201 -0.24 4.40 22.58
CA THR A 201 -0.80 5.76 22.67
C THR A 201 -0.95 6.27 24.09
N LYS A 202 -0.77 5.41 25.10
CA LYS A 202 -1.12 5.65 26.51
C LYS A 202 -2.61 5.93 26.76
N HIS A 203 -3.44 5.55 25.78
CA HIS A 203 -4.90 5.67 25.83
C HIS A 203 -5.57 4.38 25.43
N THR A 204 -6.70 4.06 26.04
CA THR A 204 -7.58 2.97 25.57
C THR A 204 -8.25 3.35 24.26
N ALA A 205 -8.78 2.38 23.52
CA ALA A 205 -9.50 2.63 22.28
C ALA A 205 -10.64 3.65 22.45
N ALA A 206 -11.36 3.60 23.57
CA ALA A 206 -12.43 4.54 23.89
C ALA A 206 -11.91 5.97 24.17
N GLU A 207 -10.79 6.07 24.87
CA GLU A 207 -10.14 7.36 25.13
C GLU A 207 -9.61 8.01 23.86
N ILE A 208 -8.97 7.24 22.96
CA ILE A 208 -8.52 7.74 21.66
C ILE A 208 -9.68 8.36 20.88
N ILE A 209 -10.81 7.64 20.77
CA ILE A 209 -11.98 8.14 20.07
C ILE A 209 -12.52 9.41 20.74
N TYR A 210 -12.64 9.42 22.05
CA TYR A 210 -13.21 10.53 22.80
C TYR A 210 -12.35 11.80 22.70
N ASP A 211 -11.04 11.66 22.76
CA ASP A 211 -10.11 12.78 22.80
C ASP A 211 -9.82 13.36 21.41
N ARG A 212 -9.95 12.54 20.37
CA ARG A 212 -9.55 12.93 19.01
C ARG A 212 -10.69 13.23 18.06
N ALA A 213 -11.90 12.72 18.31
CA ALA A 213 -13.08 13.03 17.51
C ALA A 213 -13.50 14.49 17.73
N ASP A 214 -13.39 15.30 16.68
CA ASP A 214 -13.66 16.74 16.74
C ASP A 214 -14.19 17.23 15.38
N SER A 215 -15.45 17.61 15.34
CA SER A 215 -16.13 18.08 14.13
C SER A 215 -15.52 19.34 13.51
N THR A 216 -14.70 20.08 14.27
CA THR A 216 -14.03 21.30 13.80
C THR A 216 -12.70 21.02 13.09
N LYS A 217 -12.14 19.82 13.28
CA LYS A 217 -10.89 19.41 12.64
C LYS A 217 -11.10 18.87 11.22
N PRO A 218 -10.09 18.96 10.36
CA PRO A 218 -10.11 18.28 9.07
C PRO A 218 -10.43 16.80 9.27
N ASN A 219 -11.32 16.26 8.43
CA ASN A 219 -11.78 14.87 8.50
C ASN A 219 -12.29 14.45 9.88
N MET A 220 -12.79 15.38 10.68
CA MET A 220 -13.26 15.12 12.04
C MET A 220 -12.16 14.54 12.98
N GLY A 221 -10.89 14.81 12.69
CA GLY A 221 -9.73 14.27 13.39
C GLY A 221 -9.31 12.86 12.96
N LEU A 222 -10.00 12.24 11.99
CA LEU A 222 -9.59 10.95 11.43
C LEU A 222 -8.38 11.12 10.50
N THR A 223 -7.44 10.20 10.59
CA THR A 223 -6.29 10.08 9.69
C THR A 223 -6.60 9.12 8.53
N THR A 224 -7.47 8.12 8.77
CA THR A 224 -7.94 7.18 7.75
C THR A 224 -9.41 6.79 7.96
N TRP A 225 -10.07 6.28 6.91
CA TRP A 225 -11.44 5.72 6.94
C TRP A 225 -11.63 4.81 5.73
N LYS A 226 -12.74 4.07 5.69
CA LYS A 226 -12.97 3.00 4.69
C LYS A 226 -12.70 3.40 3.23
N ASN A 227 -13.00 4.65 2.87
CA ASN A 227 -12.84 5.16 1.50
C ASN A 227 -11.88 6.35 1.44
N ALA A 228 -10.91 6.44 2.34
CA ALA A 228 -9.87 7.47 2.34
C ALA A 228 -9.01 7.39 1.06
N PRO A 229 -8.39 8.50 0.61
CA PRO A 229 -8.55 9.86 1.15
C PRO A 229 -9.76 10.63 0.59
N SER A 230 -10.32 10.23 -0.55
CA SER A 230 -11.32 11.01 -1.30
C SER A 230 -12.78 10.63 -1.02
N GLY A 231 -13.01 9.50 -0.37
CA GLY A 231 -14.35 9.02 -0.06
C GLY A 231 -14.94 9.66 1.19
N ARG A 232 -16.28 9.65 1.30
CA ARG A 232 -17.00 10.23 2.45
C ARG A 232 -16.76 9.44 3.74
N ILE A 233 -16.54 10.13 4.84
CA ILE A 233 -16.53 9.57 6.19
C ILE A 233 -17.94 9.12 6.55
N ARG A 234 -18.06 7.95 7.14
CA ARG A 234 -19.33 7.32 7.56
C ARG A 234 -19.39 7.20 9.08
N LYS A 235 -20.59 7.09 9.61
CA LYS A 235 -20.82 6.87 11.04
C LYS A 235 -20.13 5.60 11.59
N SER A 236 -19.91 4.60 10.74
CA SER A 236 -19.14 3.40 11.09
C SER A 236 -17.65 3.67 11.25
N ASP A 237 -17.12 4.68 10.58
CA ASP A 237 -15.68 4.97 10.60
C ASP A 237 -15.26 5.69 11.88
N VAL A 238 -16.13 6.56 12.41
CA VAL A 238 -15.83 7.43 13.56
C VAL A 238 -15.80 6.69 14.90
N VAL A 239 -16.22 5.44 14.94
CA VAL A 239 -16.21 4.61 16.15
C VAL A 239 -15.03 3.62 16.19
N ILE A 240 -14.11 3.71 15.28
CA ILE A 240 -12.93 2.87 15.17
C ILE A 240 -11.71 3.67 15.64
N ALA A 241 -11.11 3.29 16.78
CA ALA A 241 -9.98 4.00 17.37
C ALA A 241 -8.77 4.08 16.42
N LYS A 242 -8.50 2.99 15.68
CA LYS A 242 -7.41 2.91 14.72
C LYS A 242 -7.47 4.02 13.65
N ASN A 243 -8.65 4.50 13.31
CA ASN A 243 -8.85 5.55 12.32
C ASN A 243 -8.36 6.95 12.78
N TYR A 244 -8.05 7.11 14.07
CA TYR A 244 -7.55 8.35 14.66
C TYR A 244 -6.05 8.33 14.98
N LEU A 245 -5.36 7.22 14.69
CA LEU A 245 -3.93 7.10 14.93
C LEU A 245 -3.15 7.85 13.84
N ASP A 246 -2.09 8.51 14.22
CA ASP A 246 -1.14 9.05 13.25
C ASP A 246 -0.29 7.94 12.60
N GLU A 247 0.51 8.29 11.62
CA GLU A 247 1.32 7.34 10.85
C GLU A 247 2.30 6.57 11.74
N THR A 248 2.96 7.26 12.68
CA THR A 248 3.91 6.66 13.63
C THR A 248 3.21 5.70 14.59
N GLU A 249 2.10 6.13 15.19
CA GLU A 249 1.30 5.30 16.08
C GLU A 249 0.74 4.07 15.36
N MET A 250 0.33 4.25 14.10
CA MET A 250 -0.17 3.17 13.26
C MET A 250 0.93 2.14 12.96
N GLY A 251 2.12 2.61 12.57
CA GLY A 251 3.28 1.76 12.33
C GLY A 251 3.65 0.93 13.56
N ASN A 252 3.79 1.58 14.70
CA ASN A 252 4.12 0.93 15.98
C ASN A 252 3.03 -0.07 16.40
N LEU A 253 1.74 0.27 16.23
CA LEU A 253 0.65 -0.66 16.52
C LEU A 253 0.69 -1.90 15.60
N ASN A 254 0.91 -1.71 14.31
CA ASN A 254 1.00 -2.80 13.36
C ASN A 254 2.18 -3.72 13.66
N GLU A 255 3.31 -3.16 14.10
CA GLU A 255 4.49 -3.92 14.48
C GLU A 255 4.25 -4.77 15.73
N ILE A 256 3.79 -4.16 16.84
CA ILE A 256 3.55 -4.88 18.09
C ILE A 256 2.46 -5.96 17.93
N VAL A 257 1.41 -5.69 17.15
CA VAL A 257 0.36 -6.67 16.81
C VAL A 257 0.95 -7.85 16.03
N THR A 258 1.81 -7.60 15.07
CA THR A 258 2.44 -8.65 14.25
C THR A 258 3.35 -9.54 15.10
N MET A 259 4.18 -8.94 15.95
CA MET A 259 5.05 -9.67 16.86
C MET A 259 4.24 -10.52 17.86
N TYR A 260 3.14 -9.98 18.41
CA TYR A 260 2.27 -10.72 19.30
C TYR A 260 1.60 -11.91 18.62
N LEU A 261 1.12 -11.75 17.39
CA LEU A 261 0.55 -12.84 16.60
C LEU A 261 1.58 -13.95 16.34
N ASP A 262 2.81 -13.63 16.00
CA ASP A 262 3.89 -14.60 15.79
C ASP A 262 4.21 -15.35 17.09
N TYR A 263 4.25 -14.63 18.21
CA TYR A 263 4.41 -15.23 19.53
C TYR A 263 3.26 -16.21 19.86
N ALA A 264 2.02 -15.78 19.66
CA ALA A 264 0.83 -16.59 19.95
C ALA A 264 0.76 -17.85 19.06
N GLU A 265 1.04 -17.72 17.76
CA GLU A 265 1.14 -18.87 16.84
C GLU A 265 2.22 -19.88 17.27
N ARG A 266 3.35 -19.37 17.77
CA ARG A 266 4.42 -20.23 18.28
C ARG A 266 3.98 -21.01 19.51
N GLN A 267 3.20 -20.41 20.42
CA GLN A 267 2.65 -21.10 21.59
C GLN A 267 1.66 -22.19 21.17
N ALA A 268 0.74 -21.90 20.24
CA ALA A 268 -0.20 -22.86 19.71
C ALA A 268 0.50 -24.07 19.08
N ARG A 269 1.54 -23.83 18.25
CA ARG A 269 2.32 -24.92 17.62
C ARG A 269 3.07 -25.81 18.61
N ARG A 270 3.38 -25.32 19.81
CA ARG A 270 3.99 -26.14 20.87
C ARG A 270 3.01 -27.08 21.55
N GLY A 271 1.71 -26.94 21.30
CA GLY A 271 0.66 -27.79 21.87
C GLY A 271 0.46 -27.60 23.35
N ASN A 272 0.91 -26.50 23.95
CA ASN A 272 0.67 -26.20 25.35
C ASN A 272 -0.81 -25.82 25.52
N ILE A 273 -1.50 -26.58 26.38
CA ILE A 273 -2.86 -26.22 26.76
C ILE A 273 -2.81 -24.98 27.64
N MET A 274 -3.57 -23.96 27.26
CA MET A 274 -3.67 -22.69 27.99
C MET A 274 -5.13 -22.37 28.31
N TYR A 275 -5.34 -21.45 29.25
CA TYR A 275 -6.64 -20.86 29.52
C TYR A 275 -6.68 -19.43 29.03
N MET A 276 -7.87 -18.87 28.76
CA MET A 276 -8.02 -17.48 28.28
C MET A 276 -7.35 -16.48 29.25
N GLN A 277 -7.34 -16.75 30.53
CA GLN A 277 -6.66 -15.95 31.54
C GLN A 277 -5.13 -15.96 31.38
N ASP A 278 -4.54 -17.09 30.99
CA ASP A 278 -3.10 -17.20 30.74
C ASP A 278 -2.66 -16.32 29.60
N TRP A 279 -3.51 -16.17 28.58
CA TRP A 279 -3.22 -15.30 27.44
C TRP A 279 -3.13 -13.83 27.82
N VAL A 280 -3.95 -13.34 28.78
CA VAL A 280 -3.84 -11.97 29.32
C VAL A 280 -2.47 -11.78 30.00
N ALA A 281 -2.10 -12.72 30.86
CA ALA A 281 -0.81 -12.66 31.56
C ALA A 281 0.38 -12.73 30.58
N ARG A 282 0.25 -13.53 29.51
CA ARG A 282 1.26 -13.63 28.45
C ARG A 282 1.38 -12.35 27.64
N LEU A 283 0.25 -11.70 27.35
CA LEU A 283 0.27 -10.41 26.67
C LEU A 283 0.97 -9.35 27.52
N ASP A 284 0.68 -9.29 28.83
CA ASP A 284 1.32 -8.34 29.74
C ASP A 284 2.84 -8.57 29.78
N ALA A 285 3.28 -9.81 29.92
CA ALA A 285 4.70 -10.16 29.90
C ALA A 285 5.36 -9.82 28.54
N PHE A 286 4.64 -10.03 27.44
CA PHE A 286 5.11 -9.69 26.09
C PHE A 286 5.28 -8.16 25.92
N LEU A 287 4.29 -7.37 26.37
CA LEU A 287 4.38 -5.91 26.33
C LEU A 287 5.52 -5.40 27.18
N GLN A 288 5.69 -5.90 28.42
CA GLN A 288 6.81 -5.55 29.31
C GLN A 288 8.16 -5.92 28.69
N PHE A 289 8.27 -7.07 28.04
CA PHE A 289 9.52 -7.47 27.34
C PHE A 289 9.87 -6.52 26.20
N ASN A 290 8.87 -5.94 25.52
CA ASN A 290 9.07 -4.92 24.49
C ASN A 290 9.14 -3.49 25.06
N GLU A 291 9.35 -3.34 26.37
CA GLU A 291 9.49 -2.04 27.05
C GLU A 291 8.24 -1.14 26.95
N GLU A 292 7.07 -1.75 26.68
CA GLU A 292 5.81 -1.05 26.60
C GLU A 292 5.07 -0.99 27.94
N GLU A 293 4.36 0.10 28.19
CA GLU A 293 3.52 0.24 29.37
C GLU A 293 2.29 -0.66 29.29
N VAL A 294 2.04 -1.38 30.36
CA VAL A 294 0.88 -2.27 30.47
C VAL A 294 -0.31 -1.56 31.10
N LEU A 295 -1.47 -1.64 30.46
CA LEU A 295 -2.72 -1.13 31.01
C LEU A 295 -3.17 -2.00 32.21
N HIS A 296 -3.26 -1.37 33.37
CA HIS A 296 -3.73 -2.00 34.63
C HIS A 296 -5.12 -1.54 35.08
N HIS A 297 -5.78 -0.65 34.33
CA HIS A 297 -7.10 -0.10 34.67
C HIS A 297 -8.06 -0.19 33.46
N LYS A 298 -9.35 0.07 33.71
CA LYS A 298 -10.38 -0.03 32.65
C LYS A 298 -10.47 1.21 31.73
N GLY A 299 -9.57 2.17 31.87
CA GLY A 299 -9.68 3.48 31.20
C GLY A 299 -10.66 4.41 31.92
N LYS A 300 -10.63 5.70 31.55
CA LYS A 300 -11.50 6.76 32.09
C LYS A 300 -12.79 6.92 31.30
N VAL A 301 -12.81 6.46 30.06
CA VAL A 301 -13.93 6.59 29.12
C VAL A 301 -14.43 5.20 28.75
N THR A 302 -15.74 4.97 28.83
CA THR A 302 -16.35 3.72 28.37
C THR A 302 -16.57 3.74 26.85
N ALA A 303 -16.60 2.57 26.24
CA ALA A 303 -16.90 2.45 24.80
C ALA A 303 -18.25 3.07 24.41
N ALA A 304 -19.26 3.00 25.29
CA ALA A 304 -20.57 3.60 25.06
C ALA A 304 -20.50 5.12 25.03
N ILE A 305 -19.75 5.75 25.96
CA ILE A 305 -19.55 7.20 26.01
C ILE A 305 -18.77 7.67 24.76
N ALA A 306 -17.67 6.99 24.43
CA ALA A 306 -16.87 7.33 23.26
C ALA A 306 -17.69 7.26 21.95
N LYS A 307 -18.45 6.19 21.78
CA LYS A 307 -19.32 6.00 20.60
C LYS A 307 -20.43 7.06 20.51
N ALA A 308 -21.07 7.41 21.62
CA ALA A 308 -22.09 8.47 21.65
C ALA A 308 -21.49 9.82 21.31
N PHE A 309 -20.33 10.14 21.87
CA PHE A 309 -19.61 11.39 21.61
C PHE A 309 -19.20 11.51 20.15
N ALA A 310 -18.48 10.51 19.60
CA ALA A 310 -18.06 10.50 18.20
C ALA A 310 -19.26 10.55 17.24
N GLY A 311 -20.36 9.88 17.58
CA GLY A 311 -21.62 9.98 16.84
C GLY A 311 -22.21 11.40 16.83
N SER A 312 -22.15 12.09 17.97
CA SER A 312 -22.58 13.50 18.06
C SER A 312 -21.70 14.44 17.22
N GLU A 313 -20.38 14.27 17.29
CA GLU A 313 -19.43 15.03 16.49
C GLU A 313 -19.61 14.74 14.98
N PHE A 314 -19.90 13.49 14.62
CA PHE A 314 -20.18 13.12 13.23
C PHE A 314 -21.43 13.81 12.69
N GLU A 315 -22.53 13.93 13.46
CA GLU A 315 -23.73 14.61 12.98
C GLU A 315 -23.46 16.11 12.69
N LYS A 316 -22.59 16.76 13.46
CA LYS A 316 -22.13 18.13 13.17
C LYS A 316 -21.25 18.18 11.91
N TYR A 317 -20.29 17.29 11.83
CA TYR A 317 -19.35 17.23 10.70
C TYR A 317 -20.04 16.84 9.38
N ARG A 318 -21.06 15.98 9.42
CA ARG A 318 -21.84 15.60 8.25
C ARG A 318 -22.40 16.79 7.49
N VAL A 319 -22.88 17.83 8.20
CA VAL A 319 -23.39 19.06 7.59
C VAL A 319 -22.28 19.79 6.81
N ILE A 320 -21.06 19.80 7.35
CA ILE A 320 -19.88 20.40 6.69
C ILE A 320 -19.52 19.58 5.46
N GLN A 321 -19.43 18.25 5.61
CA GLN A 321 -19.11 17.32 4.53
C GLN A 321 -20.13 17.38 3.39
N ASP A 322 -21.43 17.50 3.71
CA ASP A 322 -22.50 17.60 2.72
C ASP A 322 -22.43 18.92 1.93
N ARG A 323 -22.02 20.01 2.55
CA ARG A 323 -21.80 21.32 1.88
C ARG A 323 -20.57 21.32 0.97
N GLN A 324 -19.55 20.57 1.31
CA GLN A 324 -18.30 20.45 0.54
C GLN A 324 -18.40 19.43 -0.60
N TYR A 325 -19.47 18.65 -0.63
CA TYR A 325 -19.65 17.62 -1.64
C TYR A 325 -19.91 18.24 -3.01
N GLN A 326 -19.01 17.98 -3.94
CA GLN A 326 -19.20 18.24 -5.37
C GLN A 326 -19.49 16.92 -6.09
N SER A 327 -20.62 16.85 -6.78
CA SER A 327 -20.93 15.70 -7.62
C SER A 327 -19.93 15.60 -8.80
N ASP A 328 -19.82 14.43 -9.42
CA ASP A 328 -19.01 14.28 -10.63
C ASP A 328 -19.52 15.19 -11.77
N PHE A 329 -20.82 15.48 -11.78
CA PHE A 329 -21.43 16.45 -12.68
C PHE A 329 -20.94 17.87 -12.41
N ASP A 330 -20.91 18.32 -11.14
CA ASP A 330 -20.43 19.67 -10.78
C ASP A 330 -18.95 19.84 -11.13
N ARG A 331 -18.13 18.78 -10.95
CA ARG A 331 -16.71 18.77 -11.35
C ARG A 331 -16.55 18.88 -12.86
N LEU A 332 -17.39 18.18 -13.62
CA LEU A 332 -17.39 18.21 -15.07
C LEU A 332 -17.73 19.61 -15.60
N VAL A 333 -18.78 20.23 -15.05
CA VAL A 333 -19.21 21.60 -15.40
C VAL A 333 -18.11 22.60 -15.05
N ALA A 334 -17.54 22.54 -13.84
CA ALA A 334 -16.44 23.42 -13.44
C ALA A 334 -15.16 23.24 -14.28
N SER A 335 -14.94 22.08 -14.86
CA SER A 335 -13.79 21.83 -15.77
C SER A 335 -14.03 22.36 -17.18
N THR A 336 -15.28 22.48 -17.63
CA THR A 336 -15.65 23.06 -18.92
C THR A 336 -15.66 24.58 -18.89
N GLU A 337 -16.10 25.19 -17.78
CA GLU A 337 -16.10 26.65 -17.62
C GLU A 337 -14.70 27.29 -17.46
N LYS A 338 -13.67 26.50 -17.17
CA LYS A 338 -12.25 26.97 -17.12
C LYS A 338 -11.54 26.94 -18.48
N LYS A 339 -12.20 26.48 -19.54
CA LYS A 339 -11.61 26.38 -20.89
C LYS A 339 -12.10 27.47 -21.85
N ASP A 340 -13.01 28.33 -21.43
CA ASP A 340 -13.41 29.58 -22.10
C ASP A 340 -12.73 30.79 -21.40
#